data_57cfd81de3ffceff8f56d69b8c0b18da
#
_entry.id   57cfd81de3ffceff8f56d69b8c0b18da
#
_cell.length_a   1.000
_cell.length_b   1.000
_cell.length_c   1.000
_cell.angle_alpha   90.00
_cell.angle_beta   90.00
_cell.angle_gamma   90.00
#
_symmetry.space_group_name_H-M   'P 1'
#
loop_
_entity.id
_entity.type
_entity.pdbx_description
1 polymer ?
#
loop_
_entity_poly.entity_id
_entity_poly.type
_entity_poly.pdbx_seq_one_letter_code
_entity_poly.pdbx_strand_id
1 'polypeptide(L)' 'MNTYEFWNESTDETVEIEADGFEEASNIMFGDGEYDSKDWSLLTVNGDY' A
#
# COMPACT_ATOMS: atom_id res chain seq x y z
N MET A 1 7.22 -12.67 5.42
CA MET A 1 6.58 -11.63 4.59
C MET A 1 5.51 -10.91 5.36
N ASN A 2 5.38 -9.61 5.12
CA ASN A 2 4.37 -8.77 5.78
C ASN A 2 3.31 -8.37 4.77
N THR A 3 2.09 -8.14 5.24
CA THR A 3 1.01 -7.64 4.40
C THR A 3 0.79 -6.17 4.72
N TYR A 4 0.94 -5.33 3.69
CA TYR A 4 0.75 -3.88 3.81
C TYR A 4 -0.55 -3.51 3.10
N GLU A 5 -1.46 -2.87 3.82
CA GLU A 5 -2.72 -2.43 3.25
C GLU A 5 -2.67 -0.92 3.01
N PHE A 6 -2.92 -0.53 1.77
CA PHE A 6 -2.97 0.88 1.37
C PHE A 6 -4.42 1.27 1.12
N TRP A 7 -4.75 2.50 1.45
CA TRP A 7 -6.10 3.02 1.36
C TRP A 7 -6.10 4.32 0.55
N ASN A 8 -7.06 4.43 -0.36
CA ASN A 8 -7.30 5.65 -1.13
C ASN A 8 -8.54 6.33 -0.58
N GLU A 9 -8.36 7.45 0.13
CA GLU A 9 -9.47 8.14 0.77
C GLU A 9 -10.41 8.81 -0.24
N SER A 10 -9.92 9.11 -1.46
CA SER A 10 -10.75 9.73 -2.49
C SER A 10 -11.78 8.76 -3.07
N THR A 11 -11.41 7.48 -3.18
CA THR A 11 -12.26 6.45 -3.78
C THR A 11 -12.75 5.42 -2.77
N ASP A 12 -12.20 5.44 -1.55
CA ASP A 12 -12.47 4.49 -0.49
C ASP A 12 -12.09 3.05 -0.87
N GLU A 13 -11.08 2.92 -1.71
CA GLU A 13 -10.56 1.62 -2.12
C GLU A 13 -9.38 1.21 -1.25
N THR A 14 -9.16 -0.10 -1.13
CA THR A 14 -7.99 -0.65 -0.45
C THR A 14 -7.27 -1.65 -1.33
N VAL A 15 -5.94 -1.72 -1.18
CA VAL A 15 -5.09 -2.67 -1.90
C VAL A 15 -4.13 -3.28 -0.89
N GLU A 16 -3.98 -4.61 -0.93
CA GLU A 16 -3.03 -5.32 -0.07
C GLU A 16 -1.81 -5.73 -0.87
N ILE A 17 -0.63 -5.45 -0.33
CA ILE A 17 0.66 -5.77 -0.95
C ILE A 17 1.46 -6.62 0.03
N GLU A 18 1.94 -7.77 -0.42
CA GLU A 18 2.83 -8.62 0.36
C GLU A 18 4.28 -8.31 0.02
N ALA A 19 5.09 -8.02 1.04
CA ALA A 19 6.49 -7.66 0.86
C ALA A 19 7.26 -7.89 2.16
N ASP A 20 8.59 -7.90 2.06
CA ASP A 20 9.46 -8.10 3.23
C ASP A 20 9.58 -6.84 4.07
N GLY A 21 9.33 -5.67 3.49
CA GLY A 21 9.39 -4.40 4.20
C GLY A 21 8.58 -3.33 3.48
N PHE A 22 8.38 -2.20 4.15
CA PHE A 22 7.57 -1.10 3.61
C PHE A 22 8.16 -0.54 2.31
N GLU A 23 9.48 -0.42 2.24
CA GLU A 23 10.14 0.09 1.04
C GLU A 23 9.83 -0.79 -0.17
N GLU A 24 9.90 -2.11 0.01
CA GLU A 24 9.57 -3.05 -1.05
C GLU A 24 8.09 -2.96 -1.42
N ALA A 25 7.21 -2.85 -0.41
CA ALA A 25 5.78 -2.70 -0.64
C ALA A 25 5.48 -1.44 -1.46
N SER A 26 6.12 -0.33 -1.13
CA SER A 26 5.96 0.92 -1.87
C SER A 26 6.41 0.78 -3.31
N ASN A 27 7.53 0.11 -3.53
CA ASN A 27 8.04 -0.11 -4.89
C ASN A 27 7.10 -0.98 -5.70
N ILE A 28 6.51 -2.00 -5.10
CA ILE A 28 5.53 -2.85 -5.78
C ILE A 28 4.26 -2.04 -6.09
N MET A 29 3.78 -1.28 -5.11
CA MET A 29 2.52 -0.53 -5.24
C MET A 29 2.64 0.61 -6.26
N PHE A 30 3.72 1.38 -6.20
CA PHE A 30 3.85 2.60 -6.98
C PHE A 30 4.89 2.51 -8.11
N GLY A 31 5.62 1.41 -8.18
CA GLY A 31 6.76 1.30 -9.09
C GLY A 31 6.43 1.30 -10.57
N ASP A 32 5.24 0.82 -10.95
CA ASP A 32 4.82 0.77 -12.35
C ASP A 32 4.02 2.01 -12.78
N GLY A 33 3.78 2.93 -11.86
CA GLY A 33 3.09 4.17 -12.17
C GLY A 33 1.57 4.08 -12.27
N GLU A 34 1.00 2.91 -11.97
CA GLU A 34 -0.46 2.73 -12.03
C GLU A 34 -1.16 3.50 -10.91
N TYR A 35 -0.53 3.58 -9.75
CA TYR A 35 -1.07 4.30 -8.58
C TYR A 35 -0.21 5.49 -8.26
N ASP A 36 -0.83 6.58 -7.82
CA ASP A 36 -0.14 7.79 -7.39
C ASP A 36 0.01 7.76 -5.86
N SER A 37 1.24 7.85 -5.37
CA SER A 37 1.53 7.81 -3.93
C SER A 37 0.86 8.92 -3.14
N LYS A 38 0.43 9.99 -3.80
CA LYS A 38 -0.29 11.09 -3.16
C LYS A 38 -1.71 10.69 -2.78
N ASP A 39 -2.30 9.74 -3.52
CA ASP A 39 -3.68 9.32 -3.32
C ASP A 39 -3.81 8.17 -2.34
N TRP A 40 -2.73 7.46 -2.08
CA TRP A 40 -2.75 6.24 -1.28
C TRP A 40 -1.92 6.42 -0.01
N SER A 41 -2.46 5.95 1.10
CA SER A 41 -1.80 5.99 2.40
C SER A 41 -1.71 4.59 2.98
N LEU A 42 -0.65 4.32 3.75
CA LEU A 42 -0.56 3.06 4.47
C LEU A 42 -1.62 3.04 5.56
N LEU A 43 -2.48 2.03 5.53
CA LEU A 43 -3.55 1.88 6.49
C LEU A 43 -3.16 0.91 7.62
N THR A 44 -2.71 -0.30 7.25
CA THR A 44 -2.33 -1.31 8.23
C THR A 44 -1.09 -2.08 7.79
N VAL A 45 -0.41 -2.68 8.78
CA VAL A 45 0.67 -3.64 8.54
C VAL A 45 0.26 -4.92 9.26
N ASN A 46 0.11 -6.02 8.50
CA ASN A 46 -0.33 -7.32 9.03
C ASN A 46 -1.67 -7.23 9.78
N GLY A 47 -2.52 -6.31 9.35
CA GLY A 47 -3.84 -6.13 9.95
C GLY A 47 -3.86 -5.21 11.17
N ASP A 48 -2.72 -4.65 11.57
CA ASP A 48 -2.62 -3.75 12.72
C ASP A 48 -2.50 -2.29 12.27
N TYR A 49 -3.27 -1.44 12.91
CA TYR A 49 -3.22 0.01 12.67
C TYR A 49 -2.02 0.65 13.30
#